data_bcd8fe32682f16a110f75d9d64f94df6
#
_entry.id   bcd8fe32682f16a110f75d9d64f94df6
#
_cell.length_a   1.000
_cell.length_b   1.000
_cell.length_c   1.000
_cell.angle_alpha   90.00
_cell.angle_beta   90.00
_cell.angle_gamma   90.00
#
_symmetry.space_group_name_H-M   'P 1'
#
loop_
_entity.id
_entity.type
_entity.pdbx_description
1 polymer ?
#
loop_
_entity_poly.entity_id
_entity_poly.type
_entity_poly.pdbx_seq_one_letter_code
_entity_poly.pdbx_strand_id
1 'polypeptide(L)'
;MTIKVGIYGFGRIGRMVFRAIDKDFDNLEVVGVNDLLDNDYLSYMLRYDSVHGRFGKDVVVEGNNFIIDGKKIRLTAERNPADLKWGDIGADLVIDCTGFFLTEEGCQAHIDAGAKKVIQSAPSKDSTPMFVYGVNHDAYDGQSIISAASCTTNCLAPIAKVLNDEWGIKRGLMTTVHAATATQKTVDGPSMKDWRGGRGILENIIPSSTGAAKAVGKVLPELNGKLTGMAFRIPTSDVSVVDLTAELNSASDYDAICKAMKSASEGSMKGVLGYTDEKVVSTDFVGSTHASTFDAEAGMSMDETFVKIVSWYDNEYSYTCNLLRLAGHISQ
;
A
#
# COMPACT_ATOMS: atom_id res chain seq x y z
N MET A 1 10.53 15.61 -16.77
CA MET A 1 11.66 14.67 -16.63
C MET A 1 11.13 13.39 -16.02
N THR A 2 11.61 12.22 -16.47
CA THR A 2 11.23 10.94 -15.88
C THR A 2 11.98 10.73 -14.56
N ILE A 3 11.28 10.34 -13.51
CA ILE A 3 11.85 10.10 -12.18
C ILE A 3 12.46 8.70 -12.16
N LYS A 4 13.74 8.60 -11.82
CA LYS A 4 14.47 7.33 -11.77
C LYS A 4 14.32 6.66 -10.42
N VAL A 5 13.77 5.45 -10.41
CA VAL A 5 13.41 4.69 -9.22
C VAL A 5 14.34 3.51 -9.00
N GLY A 6 14.93 3.43 -7.81
CA GLY A 6 15.55 2.23 -7.27
C GLY A 6 14.56 1.43 -6.42
N ILE A 7 14.55 0.11 -6.56
CA ILE A 7 13.70 -0.77 -5.74
C ILE A 7 14.63 -1.58 -4.83
N TYR A 8 14.44 -1.47 -3.52
CA TYR A 8 15.14 -2.24 -2.52
C TYR A 8 14.24 -3.29 -1.89
N GLY A 9 14.48 -4.58 -2.21
CA GLY A 9 13.61 -5.71 -1.90
C GLY A 9 12.62 -6.00 -3.04
N PHE A 10 12.79 -7.18 -3.67
CA PHE A 10 11.98 -7.60 -4.82
C PHE A 10 10.97 -8.69 -4.46
N GLY A 11 10.40 -8.58 -3.26
CA GLY A 11 9.27 -9.38 -2.78
C GLY A 11 7.96 -9.03 -3.51
N ARG A 12 6.80 -9.33 -2.90
CA ARG A 12 5.49 -9.02 -3.51
C ARG A 12 5.39 -7.54 -3.93
N ILE A 13 5.59 -6.63 -2.99
CA ILE A 13 5.43 -5.19 -3.25
C ILE A 13 6.47 -4.65 -4.23
N GLY A 14 7.74 -5.03 -4.10
CA GLY A 14 8.77 -4.58 -5.05
C GLY A 14 8.49 -5.00 -6.49
N ARG A 15 7.97 -6.22 -6.70
CA ARG A 15 7.55 -6.67 -8.04
C ARG A 15 6.30 -5.93 -8.54
N MET A 16 5.35 -5.62 -7.65
CA MET A 16 4.18 -4.81 -8.04
C MET A 16 4.59 -3.37 -8.36
N VAL A 17 5.52 -2.77 -7.63
CA VAL A 17 6.13 -1.47 -7.96
C VAL A 17 6.71 -1.50 -9.37
N PHE A 18 7.50 -2.53 -9.68
CA PHE A 18 8.07 -2.68 -11.03
C PHE A 18 6.99 -2.79 -12.10
N ARG A 19 6.01 -3.69 -11.93
CA ARG A 19 4.93 -3.92 -12.89
C ARG A 19 4.03 -2.72 -13.07
N ALA A 20 3.71 -2.01 -11.99
CA ALA A 20 2.86 -0.82 -12.06
C ALA A 20 3.57 0.36 -12.73
N ILE A 21 4.87 0.56 -12.47
CA ILE A 21 5.66 1.57 -13.19
C ILE A 21 5.64 1.28 -14.69
N ASP A 22 5.88 0.03 -15.08
CA ASP A 22 5.91 -0.37 -16.49
C ASP A 22 4.56 -0.21 -17.21
N LYS A 23 3.45 -0.34 -16.47
CA LYS A 23 2.10 -0.36 -17.07
C LYS A 23 1.37 0.96 -16.97
N ASP A 24 1.45 1.64 -15.81
CA ASP A 24 0.50 2.70 -15.44
C ASP A 24 1.17 4.04 -15.10
N PHE A 25 2.52 4.12 -15.05
CA PHE A 25 3.25 5.31 -14.58
C PHE A 25 4.39 5.73 -15.51
N ASP A 26 4.06 6.32 -16.67
CA ASP A 26 5.02 6.77 -17.68
C ASP A 26 6.02 7.84 -17.18
N ASN A 27 5.71 8.52 -16.07
CA ASN A 27 6.56 9.53 -15.46
C ASN A 27 7.63 8.93 -14.53
N LEU A 28 7.62 7.62 -14.29
CA LEU A 28 8.57 6.89 -13.46
C LEU A 28 9.35 5.86 -14.31
N GLU A 29 10.58 5.57 -13.93
CA GLU A 29 11.42 4.57 -14.59
C GLU A 29 12.24 3.79 -13.58
N VAL A 30 12.17 2.46 -13.60
CA VAL A 30 13.04 1.62 -12.76
C VAL A 30 14.44 1.58 -13.36
N VAL A 31 15.43 1.99 -12.58
CA VAL A 31 16.86 2.00 -12.99
C VAL A 31 17.70 0.96 -12.24
N GLY A 32 17.22 0.47 -11.11
CA GLY A 32 17.90 -0.56 -10.33
C GLY A 32 16.98 -1.32 -9.40
N VAL A 33 17.33 -2.59 -9.19
CA VAL A 33 16.66 -3.49 -8.25
C VAL A 33 17.71 -4.14 -7.37
N ASN A 34 17.45 -4.21 -6.07
CA ASN A 34 18.25 -4.99 -5.13
C ASN A 34 17.42 -6.08 -4.48
N ASP A 35 17.93 -7.30 -4.55
CA ASP A 35 17.42 -8.43 -3.75
C ASP A 35 18.55 -9.45 -3.56
N LEU A 36 18.47 -10.28 -2.51
CA LEU A 36 19.52 -11.25 -2.17
C LEU A 36 19.42 -12.57 -2.95
N LEU A 37 18.41 -12.71 -3.80
CA LEU A 37 18.16 -13.88 -4.60
C LEU A 37 18.95 -13.83 -5.92
N ASP A 38 19.08 -14.98 -6.56
CA ASP A 38 19.70 -15.13 -7.87
C ASP A 38 18.95 -14.35 -8.97
N ASN A 39 19.69 -13.75 -9.90
CA ASN A 39 19.15 -12.88 -10.95
C ASN A 39 18.16 -13.61 -11.89
N ASP A 40 18.44 -14.87 -12.23
CA ASP A 40 17.56 -15.67 -13.07
C ASP A 40 16.26 -16.00 -12.35
N TYR A 41 16.34 -16.23 -11.02
CA TYR A 41 15.16 -16.44 -10.20
C TYR A 41 14.33 -15.15 -10.03
N LEU A 42 14.97 -13.98 -9.87
CA LEU A 42 14.28 -12.69 -9.88
C LEU A 42 13.56 -12.46 -11.21
N SER A 43 14.20 -12.78 -12.35
CA SER A 43 13.58 -12.73 -13.66
C SER A 43 12.36 -13.65 -13.77
N TYR A 44 12.49 -14.88 -13.28
CA TYR A 44 11.37 -15.84 -13.22
C TYR A 44 10.19 -15.29 -12.43
N MET A 45 10.43 -14.76 -11.21
CA MET A 45 9.39 -14.21 -10.35
C MET A 45 8.75 -12.93 -10.92
N LEU A 46 9.47 -12.12 -11.70
CA LEU A 46 8.90 -10.97 -12.38
C LEU A 46 7.98 -11.42 -13.51
N ARG A 47 8.39 -12.44 -14.27
CA ARG A 47 7.62 -12.93 -15.43
C ARG A 47 6.33 -13.65 -15.05
N TYR A 48 6.29 -14.34 -13.91
CA TYR A 48 5.17 -15.21 -13.54
C TYR A 48 4.65 -14.82 -12.16
N ASP A 49 3.36 -14.58 -12.06
CA ASP A 49 2.68 -14.29 -10.81
C ASP A 49 1.33 -15.02 -10.75
N SER A 50 1.04 -15.65 -9.61
CA SER A 50 -0.16 -16.46 -9.46
C SER A 50 -1.44 -15.62 -9.35
N VAL A 51 -1.32 -14.36 -8.96
CA VAL A 51 -2.44 -13.42 -8.80
C VAL A 51 -2.56 -12.51 -10.01
N HIS A 52 -1.47 -11.83 -10.37
CA HIS A 52 -1.45 -10.80 -11.41
C HIS A 52 -1.02 -11.32 -12.78
N GLY A 53 -0.86 -12.64 -12.91
CA GLY A 53 -0.56 -13.29 -14.20
C GLY A 53 0.83 -12.97 -14.75
N ARG A 54 0.98 -13.16 -16.06
CA ARG A 54 2.27 -12.93 -16.74
C ARG A 54 2.57 -11.43 -16.87
N PHE A 55 3.84 -11.06 -16.75
CA PHE A 55 4.32 -9.69 -16.95
C PHE A 55 4.08 -9.15 -18.38
N GLY A 56 4.07 -10.06 -19.35
CA GLY A 56 3.74 -9.69 -20.76
C GLY A 56 4.93 -9.19 -21.57
N LYS A 57 6.09 -8.99 -20.97
CA LYS A 57 7.32 -8.59 -21.65
C LYS A 57 8.43 -9.62 -21.43
N ASP A 58 9.39 -9.65 -22.36
CA ASP A 58 10.59 -10.46 -22.19
C ASP A 58 11.53 -9.81 -21.17
N VAL A 59 12.00 -10.62 -20.22
CA VAL A 59 12.97 -10.23 -19.20
C VAL A 59 14.23 -11.05 -19.40
N VAL A 60 15.22 -10.46 -20.05
CA VAL A 60 16.50 -11.10 -20.29
C VAL A 60 17.49 -10.72 -19.20
N VAL A 61 18.24 -11.68 -18.69
CA VAL A 61 19.31 -11.45 -17.71
C VAL A 61 20.65 -11.38 -18.46
N GLU A 62 21.33 -10.26 -18.38
CA GLU A 62 22.69 -10.06 -18.91
C GLU A 62 23.62 -9.61 -17.79
N GLY A 63 24.41 -10.56 -17.25
CA GLY A 63 25.24 -10.31 -16.08
C GLY A 63 24.40 -9.82 -14.89
N ASN A 64 24.72 -8.66 -14.36
CA ASN A 64 23.99 -8.07 -13.25
C ASN A 64 22.95 -7.02 -13.74
N ASN A 65 22.20 -7.36 -14.81
CA ASN A 65 21.15 -6.48 -15.31
C ASN A 65 19.96 -7.27 -15.86
N PHE A 66 18.75 -6.68 -15.69
CA PHE A 66 17.64 -6.99 -16.58
C PHE A 66 17.73 -6.14 -17.84
N ILE A 67 17.42 -6.77 -18.97
CA ILE A 67 17.17 -6.08 -20.24
C ILE A 67 15.69 -6.29 -20.57
N ILE A 68 14.92 -5.19 -20.57
CA ILE A 68 13.49 -5.18 -20.85
C ILE A 68 13.21 -4.05 -21.83
N ASP A 69 12.64 -4.35 -22.99
CA ASP A 69 12.39 -3.39 -24.08
C ASP A 69 13.66 -2.58 -24.45
N GLY A 70 14.84 -3.22 -24.39
CA GLY A 70 16.13 -2.58 -24.65
C GLY A 70 16.66 -1.70 -23.51
N LYS A 71 15.90 -1.49 -22.45
CA LYS A 71 16.34 -0.77 -21.25
C LYS A 71 17.14 -1.66 -20.32
N LYS A 72 18.21 -1.10 -19.79
CA LYS A 72 19.11 -1.79 -18.87
C LYS A 72 18.82 -1.38 -17.43
N ILE A 73 18.46 -2.34 -16.58
CA ILE A 73 18.12 -2.15 -15.17
C ILE A 73 19.14 -2.90 -14.32
N ARG A 74 19.89 -2.17 -13.51
CA ARG A 74 20.95 -2.74 -12.67
C ARG A 74 20.38 -3.67 -11.59
N LEU A 75 20.98 -4.84 -11.41
CA LEU A 75 20.70 -5.78 -10.32
C LEU A 75 21.85 -5.79 -9.31
N THR A 76 21.52 -5.78 -8.03
CA THR A 76 22.47 -5.91 -6.93
C THR A 76 21.96 -6.88 -5.88
N ALA A 77 22.85 -7.44 -5.05
CA ALA A 77 22.52 -8.36 -3.97
C ALA A 77 23.17 -7.93 -2.65
N GLU A 78 22.99 -6.66 -2.30
CA GLU A 78 23.59 -6.05 -1.12
C GLU A 78 22.62 -6.05 0.07
N ARG A 79 23.14 -6.48 1.24
CA ARG A 79 22.37 -6.45 2.50
C ARG A 79 22.36 -5.06 3.13
N ASN A 80 23.46 -4.34 2.99
CA ASN A 80 23.61 -3.01 3.55
C ASN A 80 23.24 -1.97 2.51
N PRO A 81 22.23 -1.13 2.74
CA PRO A 81 21.83 -0.08 1.80
C PRO A 81 22.94 0.88 1.42
N ALA A 82 23.93 1.12 2.29
CA ALA A 82 25.06 2.00 2.01
C ALA A 82 25.95 1.54 0.83
N ASP A 83 25.94 0.23 0.52
CA ASP A 83 26.77 -0.36 -0.53
C ASP A 83 26.10 -0.33 -1.91
N LEU A 84 24.86 0.15 -2.00
CA LEU A 84 24.02 0.10 -3.21
C LEU A 84 24.40 1.09 -4.31
N LYS A 85 25.15 2.15 -3.97
CA LYS A 85 25.63 3.16 -4.93
C LYS A 85 24.53 3.65 -5.88
N TRP A 86 23.42 4.09 -5.32
CA TRP A 86 22.27 4.61 -6.07
C TRP A 86 22.64 5.81 -6.95
N GLY A 87 23.60 6.60 -6.50
CA GLY A 87 24.13 7.73 -7.26
C GLY A 87 24.72 7.34 -8.61
N ASP A 88 25.39 6.16 -8.72
CA ASP A 88 26.04 5.71 -9.96
C ASP A 88 25.04 5.46 -11.10
N ILE A 89 23.78 5.15 -10.78
CA ILE A 89 22.69 4.96 -11.75
C ILE A 89 21.73 6.14 -11.79
N GLY A 90 22.02 7.19 -11.03
CA GLY A 90 21.23 8.41 -10.98
C GLY A 90 19.82 8.19 -10.43
N ALA A 91 19.64 7.30 -9.46
CA ALA A 91 18.35 7.08 -8.82
C ALA A 91 17.92 8.35 -8.07
N ASP A 92 16.77 8.90 -8.45
CA ASP A 92 16.19 10.07 -7.78
C ASP A 92 15.46 9.64 -6.51
N LEU A 93 14.84 8.46 -6.54
CA LEU A 93 14.02 7.92 -5.48
C LEU A 93 14.33 6.45 -5.25
N VAL A 94 14.38 6.02 -4.00
CA VAL A 94 14.40 4.60 -3.62
C VAL A 94 13.09 4.24 -2.92
N ILE A 95 12.49 3.13 -3.34
CA ILE A 95 11.35 2.53 -2.64
C ILE A 95 11.85 1.31 -1.88
N ASP A 96 11.86 1.40 -0.55
CA ASP A 96 12.21 0.26 0.31
C ASP A 96 10.99 -0.65 0.51
N CYS A 97 11.05 -1.80 -0.14
CA CYS A 97 10.02 -2.84 -0.11
C CYS A 97 10.38 -4.03 0.79
N THR A 98 11.44 -3.92 1.60
CA THR A 98 11.92 -5.02 2.45
C THR A 98 11.10 -5.20 3.72
N GLY A 99 10.54 -4.12 4.26
CA GLY A 99 9.88 -4.09 5.56
C GLY A 99 10.84 -4.18 6.75
N PHE A 100 12.16 -4.05 6.53
CA PHE A 100 13.17 -4.09 7.58
C PHE A 100 13.58 -2.69 8.05
N PHE A 101 13.78 -1.76 7.14
CA PHE A 101 14.28 -0.41 7.41
C PHE A 101 13.09 0.56 7.56
N LEU A 102 12.44 0.51 8.72
CA LEU A 102 11.20 1.24 9.01
C LEU A 102 11.42 2.45 9.95
N THR A 103 12.62 3.00 9.94
CA THR A 103 12.99 4.20 10.70
C THR A 103 13.74 5.15 9.78
N GLU A 104 13.77 6.43 10.13
CA GLU A 104 14.55 7.44 9.41
C GLU A 104 16.04 7.06 9.38
N GLU A 105 16.60 6.71 10.54
CA GLU A 105 17.99 6.24 10.67
C GLU A 105 18.28 5.05 9.75
N GLY A 106 17.39 4.05 9.71
CA GLY A 106 17.56 2.87 8.85
C GLY A 106 17.56 3.20 7.36
N CYS A 107 16.77 4.20 6.94
CA CYS A 107 16.69 4.65 5.55
C CYS A 107 17.80 5.64 5.15
N GLN A 108 18.48 6.28 6.12
CA GLN A 108 19.54 7.25 5.83
C GLN A 108 20.65 6.64 4.97
N ALA A 109 20.96 5.35 5.15
CA ALA A 109 21.96 4.65 4.35
C ALA A 109 21.66 4.64 2.83
N HIS A 110 20.40 4.73 2.40
CA HIS A 110 20.05 4.91 0.99
C HIS A 110 20.39 6.31 0.47
N ILE A 111 20.19 7.33 1.31
CA ILE A 111 20.56 8.71 0.99
C ILE A 111 22.09 8.80 0.88
N ASP A 112 22.80 8.22 1.83
CA ASP A 112 24.29 8.19 1.83
C ASP A 112 24.84 7.43 0.61
N ALA A 113 24.10 6.43 0.10
CA ALA A 113 24.39 5.73 -1.15
C ALA A 113 24.04 6.51 -2.42
N GLY A 114 23.53 7.74 -2.29
CA GLY A 114 23.29 8.68 -3.39
C GLY A 114 21.84 8.78 -3.89
N ALA A 115 20.88 8.18 -3.20
CA ALA A 115 19.47 8.45 -3.48
C ALA A 115 19.09 9.86 -2.97
N LYS A 116 18.22 10.57 -3.69
CA LYS A 116 17.75 11.88 -3.24
C LYS A 116 16.60 11.79 -2.23
N LYS A 117 15.75 10.75 -2.38
CA LYS A 117 14.58 10.49 -1.55
C LYS A 117 14.38 9.01 -1.29
N VAL A 118 13.72 8.67 -0.20
CA VAL A 118 13.36 7.29 0.17
C VAL A 118 11.90 7.23 0.59
N ILE A 119 11.17 6.24 0.07
CA ILE A 119 9.83 5.89 0.53
C ILE A 119 9.87 4.50 1.18
N GLN A 120 9.48 4.42 2.44
CA GLN A 120 9.18 3.15 3.10
C GLN A 120 7.83 2.63 2.61
N SER A 121 7.79 1.43 2.03
CA SER A 121 6.54 0.78 1.61
C SER A 121 5.79 0.10 2.77
N ALA A 122 5.88 0.64 3.96
CA ALA A 122 5.25 0.15 5.18
C ALA A 122 5.14 1.28 6.21
N PRO A 123 4.30 1.14 7.25
CA PRO A 123 4.23 2.12 8.33
C PRO A 123 5.56 2.26 9.05
N SER A 124 6.02 3.50 9.22
CA SER A 124 7.20 3.81 10.01
C SER A 124 7.03 3.43 11.49
N LYS A 125 8.12 2.99 12.12
CA LYS A 125 8.19 2.65 13.55
C LYS A 125 8.62 3.81 14.44
N ASP A 126 9.03 4.92 13.84
CA ASP A 126 9.47 6.14 14.54
C ASP A 126 8.61 7.36 14.14
N SER A 127 9.21 8.55 14.18
CA SER A 127 8.57 9.82 13.81
C SER A 127 8.63 10.15 12.32
N THR A 128 9.19 9.27 11.47
CA THR A 128 9.22 9.46 10.01
C THR A 128 7.84 9.86 9.50
N PRO A 129 7.70 10.97 8.76
CA PRO A 129 6.42 11.43 8.25
C PRO A 129 5.72 10.40 7.38
N MET A 130 4.42 10.27 7.58
CA MET A 130 3.60 9.27 6.89
C MET A 130 2.56 9.96 6.02
N PHE A 131 2.53 9.61 4.74
CA PHE A 131 1.62 10.21 3.78
C PHE A 131 0.78 9.14 3.07
N VAL A 132 -0.49 9.49 2.84
CA VAL A 132 -1.41 8.77 1.97
C VAL A 132 -1.81 9.73 0.86
N TYR A 133 -1.46 9.40 -0.38
CA TYR A 133 -1.82 10.23 -1.53
C TYR A 133 -3.34 10.36 -1.65
N GLY A 134 -3.82 11.57 -1.94
CA GLY A 134 -5.24 11.93 -1.95
C GLY A 134 -5.83 12.26 -0.59
N VAL A 135 -5.05 12.13 0.52
CA VAL A 135 -5.54 12.41 1.88
C VAL A 135 -4.75 13.53 2.54
N ASN A 136 -3.43 13.38 2.68
CA ASN A 136 -2.56 14.37 3.34
C ASN A 136 -1.24 14.63 2.57
N HIS A 137 -1.16 14.25 1.31
CA HIS A 137 0.04 14.43 0.49
C HIS A 137 0.41 15.90 0.28
N ASP A 138 -0.56 16.82 0.33
CA ASP A 138 -0.33 18.27 0.26
C ASP A 138 0.44 18.83 1.47
N ALA A 139 0.51 18.07 2.56
CA ALA A 139 1.32 18.42 3.74
C ALA A 139 2.81 18.04 3.57
N TYR A 140 3.20 17.46 2.43
CA TYR A 140 4.61 17.19 2.15
C TYR A 140 5.39 18.50 1.97
N ASP A 141 6.48 18.64 2.71
CA ASP A 141 7.32 19.85 2.75
C ASP A 141 8.82 19.50 2.57
N GLY A 142 9.12 18.70 1.55
CA GLY A 142 10.48 18.42 1.13
C GLY A 142 11.27 17.37 1.90
N GLN A 143 10.63 16.58 2.78
CA GLN A 143 11.28 15.51 3.53
C GLN A 143 11.94 14.48 2.59
N SER A 144 13.18 14.10 2.88
CA SER A 144 13.93 13.13 2.07
C SER A 144 13.55 11.67 2.36
N ILE A 145 13.05 11.39 3.56
CA ILE A 145 12.63 10.05 3.98
C ILE A 145 11.19 10.13 4.48
N ILE A 146 10.30 9.35 3.88
CA ILE A 146 8.89 9.29 4.23
C ILE A 146 8.37 7.84 4.25
N SER A 147 7.19 7.65 4.81
CA SER A 147 6.45 6.39 4.76
C SER A 147 5.16 6.55 3.95
N ALA A 148 4.86 5.58 3.08
CA ALA A 148 3.59 5.49 2.36
C ALA A 148 2.48 4.78 3.16
N ALA A 149 2.66 4.59 4.47
CA ALA A 149 1.75 3.85 5.34
C ALA A 149 1.55 2.37 4.92
N SER A 150 0.47 1.73 5.40
CA SER A 150 0.10 0.37 5.00
C SER A 150 -1.00 0.37 3.92
N CYS A 151 -1.19 -0.77 3.27
CA CYS A 151 -2.31 -0.96 2.33
C CYS A 151 -3.67 -0.70 2.99
N THR A 152 -3.89 -1.21 4.21
CA THR A 152 -5.11 -1.00 4.97
C THR A 152 -5.29 0.49 5.35
N THR A 153 -4.22 1.20 5.71
CA THR A 153 -4.29 2.65 5.99
C THR A 153 -4.64 3.43 4.72
N ASN A 154 -4.10 3.03 3.57
CA ASN A 154 -4.41 3.63 2.28
C ASN A 154 -5.88 3.43 1.87
N CYS A 155 -6.51 2.31 2.26
CA CYS A 155 -7.93 2.08 2.06
C CYS A 155 -8.80 2.86 3.06
N LEU A 156 -8.45 2.81 4.35
CA LEU A 156 -9.25 3.40 5.42
C LEU A 156 -9.22 4.94 5.42
N ALA A 157 -8.08 5.55 5.16
CA ALA A 157 -7.91 7.00 5.30
C ALA A 157 -8.81 7.81 4.35
N PRO A 158 -8.98 7.48 3.06
CA PRO A 158 -9.89 8.20 2.17
C PRO A 158 -11.34 8.20 2.66
N ILE A 159 -11.90 7.05 3.01
CA ILE A 159 -13.30 6.95 3.48
C ILE A 159 -13.49 7.58 4.86
N ALA A 160 -12.50 7.46 5.75
CA ALA A 160 -12.52 8.12 7.05
C ALA A 160 -12.45 9.66 6.90
N LYS A 161 -11.67 10.16 5.93
CA LYS A 161 -11.58 11.59 5.64
C LYS A 161 -12.94 12.14 5.19
N VAL A 162 -13.60 11.49 4.22
CA VAL A 162 -14.92 11.92 3.75
C VAL A 162 -15.94 11.96 4.90
N LEU A 163 -16.02 10.88 5.71
CA LEU A 163 -16.93 10.86 6.86
C LEU A 163 -16.60 11.95 7.88
N ASN A 164 -15.33 12.17 8.15
CA ASN A 164 -14.91 13.15 9.15
C ASN A 164 -15.12 14.59 8.67
N ASP A 165 -14.86 14.89 7.41
CA ASP A 165 -15.02 16.22 6.84
C ASP A 165 -16.50 16.63 6.77
N GLU A 166 -17.41 15.70 6.48
CA GLU A 166 -18.85 15.98 6.32
C GLU A 166 -19.61 15.94 7.66
N TRP A 167 -19.35 14.95 8.51
CA TRP A 167 -20.15 14.73 9.73
C TRP A 167 -19.33 14.70 11.01
N GLY A 168 -18.00 14.62 10.91
CA GLY A 168 -17.12 14.40 12.05
C GLY A 168 -17.23 12.99 12.62
N ILE A 169 -16.12 12.30 12.77
CA ILE A 169 -16.09 11.01 13.45
C ILE A 169 -15.85 11.24 14.95
N LYS A 170 -16.78 10.75 15.78
CA LYS A 170 -16.65 10.74 17.23
C LYS A 170 -15.73 9.60 17.69
N ARG A 171 -15.99 8.39 17.19
CA ARG A 171 -15.19 7.17 17.41
C ARG A 171 -15.54 6.10 16.40
N GLY A 172 -14.64 5.13 16.20
CA GLY A 172 -14.94 4.00 15.32
C GLY A 172 -14.08 2.78 15.58
N LEU A 173 -14.62 1.63 15.19
CA LEU A 173 -13.94 0.35 15.18
C LEU A 173 -13.81 -0.13 13.74
N MET A 174 -12.59 -0.46 13.34
CA MET A 174 -12.30 -0.99 12.02
C MET A 174 -11.94 -2.47 12.12
N THR A 175 -12.56 -3.27 11.28
CA THR A 175 -12.12 -4.64 11.00
C THR A 175 -11.67 -4.72 9.55
N THR A 176 -10.47 -5.22 9.31
CA THR A 176 -10.12 -5.62 7.94
C THR A 176 -10.18 -7.13 7.81
N VAL A 177 -10.97 -7.60 6.85
CA VAL A 177 -10.90 -8.99 6.37
C VAL A 177 -9.86 -9.01 5.27
N HIS A 178 -8.69 -9.57 5.60
CA HIS A 178 -7.47 -9.33 4.82
C HIS A 178 -6.98 -10.63 4.18
N ALA A 179 -6.63 -10.54 2.90
CA ALA A 179 -6.01 -11.64 2.17
C ALA A 179 -4.71 -12.12 2.85
N ALA A 180 -4.33 -13.36 2.56
CA ALA A 180 -3.07 -13.92 3.00
C ALA A 180 -1.88 -13.14 2.42
N THR A 181 -0.84 -12.95 3.22
CA THR A 181 0.42 -12.33 2.79
C THR A 181 1.58 -13.28 3.06
N ALA A 182 2.77 -12.94 2.59
CA ALA A 182 3.98 -13.77 2.78
C ALA A 182 4.33 -14.05 4.26
N THR A 183 3.71 -13.35 5.21
CA THR A 183 3.91 -13.58 6.65
C THR A 183 3.04 -14.71 7.21
N GLN A 184 1.96 -15.09 6.53
CA GLN A 184 1.13 -16.22 6.92
C GLN A 184 1.84 -17.54 6.62
N LYS A 185 1.59 -18.56 7.46
CA LYS A 185 2.12 -19.91 7.27
C LYS A 185 1.17 -20.71 6.37
N THR A 186 1.72 -21.51 5.46
CA THR A 186 0.94 -22.46 4.66
C THR A 186 0.40 -23.59 5.53
N VAL A 187 1.24 -24.11 6.43
CA VAL A 187 0.92 -25.13 7.44
C VAL A 187 1.35 -24.64 8.82
N ASP A 188 0.86 -25.27 9.88
CA ASP A 188 1.21 -24.88 11.26
C ASP A 188 2.74 -24.86 11.44
N GLY A 189 3.26 -23.76 11.96
CA GLY A 189 4.68 -23.55 12.21
C GLY A 189 4.94 -22.56 13.34
N PRO A 190 6.16 -22.48 13.84
CA PRO A 190 6.48 -21.64 15.00
C PRO A 190 6.28 -20.16 14.69
N SER A 191 5.66 -19.44 15.62
CA SER A 191 5.53 -17.99 15.64
C SER A 191 5.59 -17.50 17.07
N MET A 192 6.74 -16.93 17.45
CA MET A 192 7.02 -16.56 18.86
C MET A 192 6.28 -15.29 19.30
N LYS A 193 6.00 -14.36 18.36
CA LYS A 193 5.35 -13.08 18.67
C LYS A 193 3.83 -13.13 18.60
N ASP A 194 3.31 -13.90 17.68
CA ASP A 194 1.87 -14.08 17.45
C ASP A 194 1.60 -15.56 17.19
N TRP A 195 1.12 -16.25 18.20
CA TRP A 195 0.85 -17.70 18.12
C TRP A 195 -0.21 -18.03 17.08
N ARG A 196 -1.24 -17.17 16.91
CA ARG A 196 -2.26 -17.35 15.88
C ARG A 196 -1.67 -17.21 14.46
N GLY A 197 -0.71 -16.31 14.28
CA GLY A 197 0.03 -16.16 13.02
C GLY A 197 0.93 -17.35 12.66
N GLY A 198 1.13 -18.31 13.58
CA GLY A 198 1.80 -19.58 13.34
C GLY A 198 0.90 -20.67 12.77
N ARG A 199 -0.43 -20.45 12.69
CA ARG A 199 -1.39 -21.41 12.16
C ARG A 199 -1.46 -21.32 10.63
N GLY A 200 -1.72 -22.48 10.00
CA GLY A 200 -1.90 -22.58 8.55
C GLY A 200 -3.08 -21.76 8.06
N ILE A 201 -2.86 -20.96 7.00
CA ILE A 201 -3.87 -20.02 6.50
C ILE A 201 -4.97 -20.70 5.70
N LEU A 202 -4.68 -21.85 5.07
CA LEU A 202 -5.59 -22.46 4.10
C LEU A 202 -6.93 -22.91 4.70
N GLU A 203 -6.94 -23.31 5.97
CA GLU A 203 -8.11 -23.82 6.68
C GLU A 203 -8.64 -22.88 7.77
N ASN A 204 -8.05 -21.70 7.93
CA ASN A 204 -8.32 -20.86 9.08
C ASN A 204 -8.73 -19.43 8.74
N ILE A 205 -9.60 -18.88 9.58
CA ILE A 205 -9.77 -17.44 9.76
C ILE A 205 -8.93 -17.05 10.97
N ILE A 206 -7.88 -16.23 10.76
CA ILE A 206 -6.87 -15.94 11.78
C ILE A 206 -7.02 -14.50 12.29
N PRO A 207 -7.53 -14.28 13.53
CA PRO A 207 -7.51 -12.95 14.14
C PRO A 207 -6.07 -12.46 14.33
N SER A 208 -5.80 -11.23 13.94
CA SER A 208 -4.48 -10.61 14.01
C SER A 208 -4.59 -9.15 14.44
N SER A 209 -3.61 -8.65 15.15
CA SER A 209 -3.53 -7.22 15.45
C SER A 209 -3.15 -6.43 14.20
N THR A 210 -3.63 -5.19 14.11
CA THR A 210 -3.21 -4.24 13.08
C THR A 210 -3.04 -2.85 13.67
N GLY A 211 -1.99 -2.15 13.23
CA GLY A 211 -1.79 -0.74 13.55
C GLY A 211 -2.46 0.23 12.57
N ALA A 212 -3.12 -0.29 11.53
CA ALA A 212 -3.62 0.52 10.41
C ALA A 212 -4.63 1.60 10.84
N ALA A 213 -5.58 1.26 11.72
CA ALA A 213 -6.56 2.23 12.22
C ALA A 213 -5.91 3.34 13.08
N LYS A 214 -4.91 2.98 13.89
CA LYS A 214 -4.13 3.98 14.66
C LYS A 214 -3.25 4.83 13.74
N ALA A 215 -2.73 4.26 12.65
CA ALA A 215 -1.94 5.00 11.67
C ALA A 215 -2.74 6.07 10.93
N VAL A 216 -4.07 5.90 10.80
CA VAL A 216 -4.94 6.97 10.28
C VAL A 216 -4.84 8.24 11.12
N GLY A 217 -4.70 8.14 12.44
CA GLY A 217 -4.49 9.32 13.30
C GLY A 217 -3.13 10.02 13.11
N LYS A 218 -2.14 9.38 12.44
CA LYS A 218 -0.89 10.05 12.00
C LYS A 218 -1.10 10.78 10.67
N VAL A 219 -1.98 10.27 9.82
CA VAL A 219 -2.30 10.82 8.49
C VAL A 219 -3.36 11.92 8.58
N LEU A 220 -4.35 11.73 9.46
CA LEU A 220 -5.44 12.66 9.79
C LEU A 220 -5.39 12.93 11.30
N PRO A 221 -4.63 13.95 11.76
CA PRO A 221 -4.41 14.20 13.19
C PRO A 221 -5.69 14.39 14.01
N GLU A 222 -6.75 14.91 13.41
CA GLU A 222 -8.07 15.10 14.01
C GLU A 222 -8.77 13.77 14.38
N LEU A 223 -8.33 12.65 13.80
CA LEU A 223 -8.79 11.30 14.12
C LEU A 223 -7.90 10.56 15.12
N ASN A 224 -6.86 11.22 15.64
CA ASN A 224 -5.96 10.59 16.61
C ASN A 224 -6.73 10.16 17.86
N GLY A 225 -6.59 8.87 18.22
CA GLY A 225 -7.27 8.28 19.36
C GLY A 225 -8.76 7.94 19.14
N LYS A 226 -9.36 8.31 18.00
CA LYS A 226 -10.77 8.03 17.71
C LYS A 226 -10.99 6.69 17.00
N LEU A 227 -9.98 6.16 16.31
CA LEU A 227 -10.07 4.91 15.57
C LEU A 227 -9.13 3.85 16.13
N THR A 228 -9.62 2.63 16.25
CA THR A 228 -8.82 1.42 16.50
C THR A 228 -9.41 0.24 15.75
N GLY A 229 -8.70 -0.88 15.68
CA GLY A 229 -9.22 -2.02 14.93
C GLY A 229 -8.34 -3.26 14.99
N MET A 230 -8.78 -4.27 14.25
CA MET A 230 -8.12 -5.57 14.12
C MET A 230 -8.24 -6.10 12.69
N ALA A 231 -7.56 -7.20 12.42
CA ALA A 231 -7.62 -7.91 11.16
C ALA A 231 -8.10 -9.35 11.35
N PHE A 232 -8.83 -9.87 10.38
CA PHE A 232 -8.97 -11.31 10.15
C PHE A 232 -8.19 -11.66 8.88
N ARG A 233 -7.21 -12.56 8.99
CA ARG A 233 -6.53 -13.13 7.83
C ARG A 233 -7.32 -14.33 7.34
N ILE A 234 -7.60 -14.37 6.03
CA ILE A 234 -8.42 -15.38 5.38
C ILE A 234 -7.69 -16.05 4.21
N PRO A 235 -8.09 -17.23 3.77
CA PRO A 235 -7.44 -17.97 2.69
C PRO A 235 -7.82 -17.45 1.30
N THR A 236 -7.63 -16.15 1.07
CA THR A 236 -7.69 -15.51 -0.26
C THR A 236 -6.32 -15.02 -0.64
N SER A 237 -5.98 -15.06 -1.92
CA SER A 237 -4.64 -14.73 -2.40
C SER A 237 -4.40 -13.24 -2.49
N ASP A 238 -5.45 -12.46 -2.73
CA ASP A 238 -5.39 -11.00 -2.86
C ASP A 238 -6.77 -10.39 -2.65
N VAL A 239 -6.83 -9.08 -2.59
CA VAL A 239 -7.97 -8.21 -2.29
C VAL A 239 -8.51 -8.41 -0.87
N SER A 240 -8.52 -7.33 -0.16
CA SER A 240 -8.97 -7.21 1.22
C SER A 240 -10.12 -6.20 1.31
N VAL A 241 -10.82 -6.21 2.43
CA VAL A 241 -11.91 -5.28 2.69
C VAL A 241 -11.76 -4.63 4.05
N VAL A 242 -12.02 -3.34 4.11
CA VAL A 242 -12.20 -2.57 5.35
C VAL A 242 -13.69 -2.51 5.68
N ASP A 243 -14.05 -2.91 6.89
CA ASP A 243 -15.33 -2.70 7.55
C ASP A 243 -15.11 -1.67 8.65
N LEU A 244 -15.61 -0.44 8.45
CA LEU A 244 -15.55 0.62 9.44
C LEU A 244 -16.93 0.85 10.03
N THR A 245 -17.08 0.59 11.35
CA THR A 245 -18.23 1.00 12.13
C THR A 245 -17.89 2.26 12.90
N ALA A 246 -18.61 3.35 12.65
CA ALA A 246 -18.33 4.66 13.21
C ALA A 246 -19.55 5.33 13.85
N GLU A 247 -19.32 6.04 14.95
CA GLU A 247 -20.25 6.98 15.54
C GLU A 247 -19.89 8.40 15.06
N LEU A 248 -20.85 9.07 14.43
CA LEU A 248 -20.70 10.41 13.88
C LEU A 248 -21.07 11.49 14.90
N ASN A 249 -20.53 12.71 14.75
CA ASN A 249 -20.90 13.85 15.58
C ASN A 249 -22.22 14.50 15.11
N SER A 250 -22.53 14.42 13.82
CA SER A 250 -23.73 15.00 13.21
C SER A 250 -24.59 13.90 12.59
N ALA A 251 -25.90 14.11 12.58
CA ALA A 251 -26.84 13.20 11.96
C ALA A 251 -26.64 13.09 10.43
N SER A 252 -26.78 11.90 9.91
CA SER A 252 -26.74 11.59 8.48
C SER A 252 -27.64 10.41 8.16
N ASP A 253 -28.12 10.32 6.94
CA ASP A 253 -28.66 9.07 6.40
C ASP A 253 -27.61 8.37 5.51
N TYR A 254 -27.82 7.09 5.25
CA TYR A 254 -26.87 6.30 4.47
C TYR A 254 -26.76 6.78 3.00
N ASP A 255 -27.87 7.27 2.44
CA ASP A 255 -27.89 7.82 1.07
C ASP A 255 -27.03 9.08 0.95
N ALA A 256 -27.02 9.92 1.97
CA ALA A 256 -26.15 11.11 2.02
C ALA A 256 -24.67 10.68 2.06
N ILE A 257 -24.34 9.65 2.84
CA ILE A 257 -22.99 9.08 2.88
C ILE A 257 -22.57 8.54 1.51
N CYS A 258 -23.43 7.77 0.85
CA CYS A 258 -23.16 7.26 -0.50
C CYS A 258 -22.93 8.40 -1.51
N LYS A 259 -23.74 9.46 -1.46
CA LYS A 259 -23.58 10.64 -2.31
C LYS A 259 -22.26 11.38 -2.06
N ALA A 260 -21.87 11.54 -0.81
CA ALA A 260 -20.61 12.20 -0.45
C ALA A 260 -19.41 11.36 -0.93
N MET A 261 -19.42 10.05 -0.73
CA MET A 261 -18.38 9.13 -1.22
C MET A 261 -18.29 9.17 -2.75
N LYS A 262 -19.42 9.15 -3.45
CA LYS A 262 -19.47 9.27 -4.91
C LYS A 262 -18.90 10.61 -5.39
N SER A 263 -19.32 11.70 -4.78
CA SER A 263 -18.82 13.05 -5.08
C SER A 263 -17.30 13.16 -4.87
N ALA A 264 -16.78 12.61 -3.77
CA ALA A 264 -15.34 12.59 -3.51
C ALA A 264 -14.58 11.75 -4.55
N SER A 265 -15.12 10.59 -4.94
CA SER A 265 -14.50 9.70 -5.93
C SER A 265 -14.42 10.32 -7.34
N GLU A 266 -15.39 11.14 -7.71
CA GLU A 266 -15.45 11.84 -9.00
C GLU A 266 -14.69 13.18 -8.96
N GLY A 267 -14.46 13.74 -7.76
CA GLY A 267 -13.88 15.05 -7.48
C GLY A 267 -12.50 15.01 -6.84
N SER A 268 -12.44 15.41 -5.57
CA SER A 268 -11.17 15.65 -4.84
C SER A 268 -10.30 14.42 -4.66
N MET A 269 -10.87 13.22 -4.69
CA MET A 269 -10.15 11.95 -4.55
C MET A 269 -10.19 11.11 -5.82
N LYS A 270 -10.41 11.73 -6.97
CA LYS A 270 -10.43 11.03 -8.26
C LYS A 270 -9.14 10.24 -8.50
N GLY A 271 -9.30 8.95 -8.84
CA GLY A 271 -8.19 8.01 -9.05
C GLY A 271 -7.61 7.42 -7.76
N VAL A 272 -8.02 7.90 -6.58
CA VAL A 272 -7.65 7.35 -5.26
C VAL A 272 -8.82 6.61 -4.64
N LEU A 273 -9.97 7.26 -4.53
CA LEU A 273 -11.22 6.66 -4.09
C LEU A 273 -12.04 6.21 -5.30
N GLY A 274 -12.41 4.94 -5.35
CA GLY A 274 -13.40 4.39 -6.24
C GLY A 274 -14.77 4.31 -5.57
N TYR A 275 -15.83 4.12 -6.34
CA TYR A 275 -17.20 3.95 -5.88
C TYR A 275 -17.87 2.82 -6.68
N THR A 276 -18.61 1.97 -6.01
CA THR A 276 -19.46 0.97 -6.66
C THR A 276 -20.82 0.89 -5.98
N ASP A 277 -21.86 0.69 -6.77
CA ASP A 277 -23.23 0.35 -6.39
C ASP A 277 -23.67 -0.99 -7.03
N GLU A 278 -22.68 -1.80 -7.44
CA GLU A 278 -22.89 -3.12 -8.01
C GLU A 278 -22.68 -4.21 -6.95
N LYS A 279 -23.23 -5.39 -7.18
CA LYS A 279 -23.11 -6.57 -6.30
C LYS A 279 -21.79 -7.29 -6.58
N VAL A 280 -20.71 -6.75 -6.06
CA VAL A 280 -19.34 -7.20 -6.28
C VAL A 280 -18.79 -8.06 -5.16
N VAL A 281 -17.70 -8.76 -5.45
CA VAL A 281 -16.92 -9.56 -4.49
C VAL A 281 -15.41 -9.25 -4.67
N SER A 282 -14.58 -9.74 -3.77
CA SER A 282 -13.15 -9.40 -3.73
C SER A 282 -12.41 -9.59 -5.05
N THR A 283 -12.69 -10.67 -5.80
CA THR A 283 -11.98 -10.97 -7.05
C THR A 283 -12.22 -9.96 -8.16
N ASP A 284 -13.30 -9.17 -8.10
CA ASP A 284 -13.61 -8.12 -9.06
C ASP A 284 -12.64 -6.93 -8.96
N PHE A 285 -11.88 -6.84 -7.87
CA PHE A 285 -10.94 -5.76 -7.61
C PHE A 285 -9.47 -6.14 -7.78
N VAL A 286 -9.16 -7.37 -8.22
CA VAL A 286 -7.78 -7.77 -8.52
C VAL A 286 -7.23 -6.90 -9.65
N GLY A 287 -6.09 -6.25 -9.39
CA GLY A 287 -5.47 -5.30 -10.32
C GLY A 287 -6.13 -3.91 -10.35
N SER A 288 -7.07 -3.62 -9.43
CA SER A 288 -7.62 -2.27 -9.28
C SER A 288 -6.52 -1.27 -8.90
N THR A 289 -6.60 -0.07 -9.45
CA THR A 289 -5.66 1.02 -9.17
C THR A 289 -6.13 1.98 -8.07
N HIS A 290 -7.41 1.89 -7.65
CA HIS A 290 -7.96 2.72 -6.59
C HIS A 290 -7.50 2.21 -5.21
N ALA A 291 -6.91 3.08 -4.41
CA ALA A 291 -6.45 2.75 -3.05
C ALA A 291 -7.58 2.25 -2.14
N SER A 292 -8.79 2.70 -2.41
CA SER A 292 -10.02 2.41 -1.66
C SER A 292 -11.19 2.45 -2.62
N THR A 293 -12.03 1.42 -2.67
CA THR A 293 -13.28 1.43 -3.45
C THR A 293 -14.46 1.27 -2.51
N PHE A 294 -15.16 2.36 -2.26
CA PHE A 294 -16.36 2.37 -1.41
C PHE A 294 -17.47 1.55 -2.06
N ASP A 295 -18.06 0.65 -1.27
CA ASP A 295 -19.17 -0.22 -1.67
C ASP A 295 -20.48 0.30 -1.05
N ALA A 296 -21.31 0.91 -1.88
CA ALA A 296 -22.57 1.50 -1.45
C ALA A 296 -23.63 0.45 -1.07
N GLU A 297 -23.54 -0.78 -1.63
CA GLU A 297 -24.50 -1.85 -1.38
C GLU A 297 -24.15 -2.67 -0.12
N ALA A 298 -22.91 -2.61 0.37
CA ALA A 298 -22.45 -3.43 1.49
C ALA A 298 -22.54 -2.73 2.86
N GLY A 299 -22.75 -1.41 2.91
CA GLY A 299 -22.85 -0.66 4.15
C GLY A 299 -24.28 -0.48 4.66
N MET A 300 -24.42 0.13 5.81
CA MET A 300 -25.72 0.42 6.45
C MET A 300 -25.62 1.49 7.54
N SER A 301 -26.74 2.13 7.86
CA SER A 301 -26.93 2.91 9.08
C SER A 301 -27.82 2.17 10.06
N MET A 302 -27.48 2.21 11.34
CA MET A 302 -28.34 1.69 12.42
C MET A 302 -29.30 2.79 12.93
N ASP A 303 -28.78 4.01 12.98
CA ASP A 303 -29.50 5.25 13.26
C ASP A 303 -28.83 6.40 12.51
N GLU A 304 -29.23 7.64 12.78
CA GLU A 304 -28.70 8.83 12.10
C GLU A 304 -27.20 9.13 12.40
N THR A 305 -26.62 8.46 13.40
CA THR A 305 -25.24 8.73 13.84
C THR A 305 -24.35 7.50 13.89
N PHE A 306 -24.92 6.29 13.78
CA PHE A 306 -24.18 5.05 13.90
C PHE A 306 -24.20 4.27 12.58
N VAL A 307 -23.06 4.25 11.90
CA VAL A 307 -22.96 3.78 10.52
C VAL A 307 -21.89 2.70 10.38
N LYS A 308 -22.11 1.80 9.44
CA LYS A 308 -21.12 0.83 8.95
C LYS A 308 -20.88 1.11 7.48
N ILE A 309 -19.61 1.30 7.10
CA ILE A 309 -19.20 1.44 5.70
C ILE A 309 -18.17 0.40 5.33
N VAL A 310 -18.20 -0.02 4.07
CA VAL A 310 -17.35 -1.06 3.51
C VAL A 310 -16.54 -0.50 2.36
N SER A 311 -15.25 -0.84 2.30
CA SER A 311 -14.40 -0.44 1.18
C SER A 311 -13.41 -1.55 0.81
N TRP A 312 -13.29 -1.83 -0.48
CA TRP A 312 -12.42 -2.82 -1.07
C TRP A 312 -11.05 -2.22 -1.43
N TYR A 313 -10.01 -3.05 -1.37
CA TYR A 313 -8.69 -2.67 -1.85
C TYR A 313 -7.87 -3.90 -2.28
N ASP A 314 -7.27 -3.82 -3.43
CA ASP A 314 -6.19 -4.75 -3.79
C ASP A 314 -4.97 -4.40 -2.93
N ASN A 315 -4.67 -5.24 -1.94
CA ASN A 315 -3.65 -4.95 -0.94
C ASN A 315 -2.22 -5.00 -1.51
N GLU A 316 -2.04 -5.40 -2.75
CA GLU A 316 -0.78 -5.41 -3.48
C GLU A 316 -0.73 -4.31 -4.55
N TYR A 317 -1.61 -4.38 -5.56
CA TYR A 317 -1.56 -3.50 -6.73
C TYR A 317 -2.10 -2.11 -6.44
N SER A 318 -3.29 -1.98 -5.81
CA SER A 318 -3.86 -0.67 -5.53
C SER A 318 -3.03 0.13 -4.54
N TYR A 319 -2.49 -0.54 -3.51
CA TYR A 319 -1.54 0.06 -2.59
C TYR A 319 -0.31 0.57 -3.31
N THR A 320 0.27 -0.26 -4.18
CA THR A 320 1.43 0.11 -5.00
C THR A 320 1.15 1.31 -5.89
N CYS A 321 0.00 1.35 -6.55
CA CYS A 321 -0.40 2.50 -7.38
C CYS A 321 -0.49 3.79 -6.55
N ASN A 322 -1.03 3.72 -5.34
CA ASN A 322 -1.13 4.91 -4.49
C ASN A 322 0.23 5.38 -3.95
N LEU A 323 1.12 4.44 -3.62
CA LEU A 323 2.52 4.72 -3.30
C LEU A 323 3.23 5.38 -4.48
N LEU A 324 3.01 4.93 -5.72
CA LEU A 324 3.63 5.51 -6.91
C LEU A 324 3.06 6.90 -7.26
N ARG A 325 1.78 7.17 -6.99
CA ARG A 325 1.23 8.54 -7.06
C ARG A 325 1.94 9.46 -6.07
N LEU A 326 2.16 8.97 -4.83
CA LEU A 326 2.92 9.71 -3.82
C LEU A 326 4.37 9.93 -4.30
N ALA A 327 5.02 8.91 -4.87
CA ALA A 327 6.36 9.01 -5.43
C ALA A 327 6.45 10.08 -6.52
N GLY A 328 5.49 10.13 -7.43
CA GLY A 328 5.38 11.16 -8.44
C GLY A 328 5.18 12.56 -7.86
N HIS A 329 4.34 12.70 -6.83
CA HIS A 329 4.07 13.97 -6.16
C HIS A 329 5.29 14.56 -5.46
N ILE A 330 5.97 13.77 -4.63
CA ILE A 330 7.12 14.25 -3.85
C ILE A 330 8.35 14.54 -4.70
N SER A 331 8.37 14.09 -5.95
CA SER A 331 9.52 14.24 -6.85
C SER A 331 9.37 15.42 -7.82
N GLN A 332 8.28 16.16 -7.73
CA GLN A 332 8.06 17.41 -8.45
C GLN A 332 8.80 18.54 -7.73
#